data_32c5bf669d124ac5bd674ea8bd533059
#
_entry.id   32c5bf669d124ac5bd674ea8bd533059
#
_cell.length_a   1.000
_cell.length_b   1.000
_cell.length_c   1.000
_cell.angle_alpha   90.00
_cell.angle_beta   90.00
_cell.angle_gamma   90.00
#
_symmetry.space_group_name_H-M   'P 1'
#
loop_
_entity.id
_entity.type
_entity.pdbx_description
1 polymer ?
#
loop_
_entity_poly.entity_id
_entity_poly.type
_entity_poly.pdbx_seq_one_letter_code
_entity_poly.pdbx_strand_id
1 'polypeptide(L)' 'FIVIVNRDFKNPMTLQIELDETASRILKDGSVVPASLYHETMVVEPGDAMIYMLE' A
#
# COMPACT_ATOMS: atom_id res chain seq x y z
N PHE A 1 2.27 -10.57 -4.32
CA PHE A 1 1.42 -9.43 -3.96
C PHE A 1 1.49 -9.13 -2.47
N ILE A 2 1.46 -7.86 -2.13
CA ILE A 2 1.27 -7.40 -0.76
C ILE A 2 -0.09 -6.71 -0.70
N VAL A 3 -0.94 -7.14 0.22
CA VAL A 3 -2.25 -6.54 0.43
C VAL A 3 -2.30 -5.99 1.86
N ILE A 4 -2.57 -4.70 1.97
CA ILE A 4 -2.65 -3.99 3.24
C ILE A 4 -4.09 -3.50 3.38
N VAL A 5 -4.77 -3.93 4.45
CA VAL A 5 -6.17 -3.59 4.69
C VAL A 5 -6.29 -2.87 6.02
N ASN A 6 -6.91 -1.71 6.02
CA ASN A 6 -7.29 -1.03 7.24
C ASN A 6 -8.72 -1.43 7.63
N ARG A 7 -8.85 -2.23 8.70
CA ARG A 7 -10.14 -2.69 9.20
C ARG A 7 -10.82 -1.72 10.16
N ASP A 8 -10.15 -0.63 10.50
CA ASP A 8 -10.73 0.42 11.31
C ASP A 8 -11.52 1.36 10.39
N PHE A 9 -12.81 1.54 10.68
CA PHE A 9 -13.68 2.41 9.89
C PHE A 9 -13.69 3.86 10.40
N LYS A 10 -12.94 4.15 11.46
CA LYS A 10 -12.92 5.48 12.09
C LYS A 10 -11.58 6.20 11.92
N ASN A 11 -10.48 5.46 11.94
CA ASN A 11 -9.14 6.04 11.97
C ASN A 11 -8.29 5.55 10.82
N PRO A 12 -7.49 6.43 10.21
CA PRO A 12 -6.50 6.00 9.23
C PRO A 12 -5.41 5.16 9.92
N MET A 13 -4.80 4.26 9.16
CA MET A 13 -3.72 3.42 9.61
C MET A 13 -2.43 3.92 9.00
N THR A 14 -1.45 4.24 9.85
CA THR A 14 -0.11 4.61 9.40
C THR A 14 0.81 3.40 9.50
N LEU A 15 1.51 3.11 8.43
CA LEU A 15 2.35 1.94 8.29
C LEU A 15 3.67 2.31 7.66
N GLN A 16 4.77 1.77 8.20
CA GLN A 16 6.09 1.92 7.59
C GLN A 16 6.55 0.58 7.05
N ILE A 17 6.90 0.55 5.77
CA ILE A 17 7.42 -0.65 5.11
C ILE A 17 8.89 -0.42 4.79
N GLU A 18 9.73 -1.38 5.18
CA GLU A 18 11.16 -1.38 4.91
C GLU A 18 11.50 -2.59 4.01
N LEU A 19 11.17 -2.47 2.74
CA LEU A 19 11.52 -3.45 1.73
C LEU A 19 12.51 -2.83 0.73
N ASP A 20 13.56 -3.56 0.42
CA ASP A 20 14.56 -3.15 -0.56
C ASP A 20 14.23 -3.76 -1.93
N GLU A 21 12.99 -3.54 -2.37
CA GLU A 21 12.49 -4.08 -3.63
C GLU A 21 11.67 -3.06 -4.38
N THR A 22 11.72 -3.15 -5.70
CA THR A 22 10.81 -2.39 -6.56
C THR A 22 9.46 -3.09 -6.61
N ALA A 23 8.41 -2.31 -6.62
CA ALA A 23 7.04 -2.81 -6.65
C ALA A 23 6.17 -1.91 -7.53
N SER A 24 5.00 -2.41 -7.88
CA SER A 24 3.97 -1.62 -8.55
C SER A 24 2.74 -1.55 -7.68
N ARG A 25 2.16 -0.37 -7.56
CA ARG A 25 0.91 -0.17 -6.83
C ARG A 25 -0.27 -0.33 -7.78
N ILE A 26 -1.24 -1.12 -7.39
CA ILE A 26 -2.47 -1.31 -8.14
C ILE A 26 -3.52 -0.37 -7.56
N LEU A 27 -4.00 0.55 -8.39
CA LEU A 27 -5.02 1.52 -8.00
C LEU A 27 -6.42 0.91 -8.10
N LYS A 28 -7.39 1.61 -7.52
CA LYS A 28 -8.78 1.13 -7.47
C LYS A 28 -9.43 0.98 -8.84
N ASP A 29 -8.97 1.75 -9.82
CA ASP A 29 -9.48 1.67 -11.20
C ASP A 29 -8.80 0.57 -12.03
N GLY A 30 -7.87 -0.18 -11.42
CA GLY A 30 -7.09 -1.20 -12.09
C GLY A 30 -5.80 -0.72 -12.72
N SER A 31 -5.52 0.57 -12.68
CA SER A 31 -4.25 1.11 -13.18
C SER A 31 -3.09 0.63 -12.30
N VAL A 32 -1.91 0.51 -12.90
CA VAL A 32 -0.69 0.11 -12.22
C VAL A 32 0.32 1.25 -12.35
N VAL A 33 0.85 1.68 -11.21
CA VAL A 33 1.87 2.73 -11.16
C VAL A 33 3.13 2.21 -10.47
N PRO A 34 4.33 2.64 -10.92
CA PRO A 34 5.55 2.23 -10.23
C PRO A 34 5.60 2.81 -8.81
N ALA A 35 6.12 2.02 -7.89
CA ALA A 35 6.28 2.43 -6.50
C ALA A 35 7.59 1.88 -5.95
N SER A 36 8.16 2.59 -4.98
CA SER A 36 9.30 2.10 -4.22
C SER A 36 8.85 1.86 -2.79
N LEU A 37 9.14 0.69 -2.25
CA LEU A 37 8.80 0.34 -0.88
C LEU A 37 9.98 0.48 0.08
N TYR A 38 11.04 1.16 -0.34
CA TYR A 38 12.21 1.38 0.49
C TYR A 38 11.94 2.52 1.48
N HIS A 39 11.85 2.19 2.77
CA HIS A 39 11.59 3.14 3.88
C HIS A 39 10.34 4.02 3.64
N GLU A 40 9.30 3.46 3.04
CA GLU A 40 8.08 4.20 2.78
C GLU A 40 7.15 4.22 3.98
N THR A 41 6.62 5.41 4.27
CA THR A 41 5.52 5.57 5.22
C THR A 41 4.22 5.71 4.45
N MET A 42 3.25 4.88 4.77
CA MET A 42 1.96 4.83 4.08
C MET A 42 0.82 5.13 5.04
N VAL A 43 -0.18 5.81 4.53
CA VAL A 43 -1.43 6.02 5.27
C VAL A 43 -2.53 5.29 4.50
N VAL A 44 -3.17 4.32 5.16
CA VAL A 44 -4.31 3.62 4.61
C VAL A 44 -5.57 4.20 5.23
N GLU A 45 -6.42 4.78 4.40
CA GLU A 45 -7.66 5.41 4.85
C GLU A 45 -8.59 4.41 5.53
N PRO A 46 -9.50 4.87 6.41
CA PRO A 46 -10.43 3.97 7.09
C PRO A 46 -11.25 3.12 6.11
N GLY A 47 -11.28 1.82 6.34
CA GLY A 47 -12.03 0.88 5.50
C GLY A 47 -11.43 0.63 4.12
N ASP A 48 -10.24 1.13 3.85
CA ASP A 48 -9.59 1.02 2.55
C ASP A 48 -8.51 -0.06 2.55
N ALA A 49 -7.98 -0.32 1.35
CA ALA A 49 -6.91 -1.28 1.14
C ALA A 49 -5.91 -0.77 0.11
N MET A 50 -4.67 -1.20 0.23
CA MET A 50 -3.61 -0.94 -0.75
C MET A 50 -3.04 -2.26 -1.23
N ILE A 51 -2.82 -2.37 -2.54
CA ILE A 51 -2.30 -3.59 -3.16
C ILE A 51 -1.01 -3.25 -3.90
N TYR A 52 0.04 -4.02 -3.62
CA TYR A 52 1.32 -3.90 -4.31
C TYR A 52 1.67 -5.23 -4.96
N MET A 53 2.21 -5.13 -6.16
CA MET A 53 2.75 -6.27 -6.91
C MET A 53 4.27 -6.17 -6.85
N LEU A 54 4.94 -7.18 -6.29
CA LEU A 54 6.40 -7.25 -6.25
C LEU A 54 6.94 -7.72 -7.60
N GLU A 55 8.02 -7.12 -8.01
CA GLU A 55 8.72 -7.50 -9.22
C GLU A 55 9.85 -8.49 -8.96
#